data_85b9e3abf79b6fa2720d0e365e635f2a
#
_entry.id   85b9e3abf79b6fa2720d0e365e635f2a
#
_cell.length_a   1.000
_cell.length_b   1.000
_cell.length_c   1.000
_cell.angle_alpha   90.00
_cell.angle_beta   90.00
_cell.angle_gamma   90.00
#
_symmetry.space_group_name_H-M   'P 1'
#
loop_
_entity.id
_entity.type
_entity.pdbx_description
1 polymer ?
#
loop_
_entity_poly.entity_id
_entity_poly.type
_entity_poly.pdbx_seq_one_letter_code
_entity_poly.pdbx_strand_id
1 'polypeptide(L)'
;MGVIGAPVGYLDDFAATGTGATKEIGILLVHGFTGSPSSMRPWAEFMHQQGYTVRVPRLPGHGTKPEDLNNVKWQEWPRKIESELRELQKSCSKIFVFGLSMGGGLTLYTTQNHQ
;
A
#
# COMPACT_ATOMS: atom_id res chain seq x y z
N MET A 1 -16.01 -6.76 -4.97
CA MET A 1 -16.46 -5.72 -5.87
C MET A 1 -15.47 -5.53 -7.02
N GLY A 2 -15.98 -5.49 -8.24
CA GLY A 2 -15.12 -5.24 -9.39
C GLY A 2 -14.63 -3.80 -9.42
N VAL A 3 -13.75 -3.52 -10.37
CA VAL A 3 -13.20 -2.18 -10.57
C VAL A 3 -14.11 -1.29 -11.42
N ILE A 4 -15.30 -1.82 -11.82
CA ILE A 4 -16.27 -1.06 -12.60
C ILE A 4 -16.69 0.15 -11.79
N GLY A 5 -16.55 1.32 -12.38
CA GLY A 5 -16.89 2.56 -11.71
C GLY A 5 -15.78 3.17 -10.86
N ALA A 6 -14.64 2.48 -10.69
CA ALA A 6 -13.49 3.09 -9.98
C ALA A 6 -12.93 4.24 -10.82
N PRO A 7 -12.64 5.40 -10.22
CA PRO A 7 -12.01 6.50 -10.95
C PRO A 7 -10.66 6.08 -11.54
N VAL A 8 -10.28 6.76 -12.61
CA VAL A 8 -8.96 6.56 -13.22
C VAL A 8 -7.89 6.82 -12.15
N GLY A 9 -6.92 5.90 -12.05
CA GLY A 9 -5.84 6.00 -11.07
C GLY A 9 -6.08 5.25 -9.78
N TYR A 10 -7.31 4.80 -9.50
CA TYR A 10 -7.58 4.03 -8.28
C TYR A 10 -6.93 2.64 -8.29
N LEU A 11 -6.58 2.14 -9.47
CA LEU A 11 -5.89 0.85 -9.62
C LEU A 11 -4.38 0.97 -9.48
N ASP A 12 -3.86 2.19 -9.52
CA ASP A 12 -2.43 2.45 -9.44
C ASP A 12 -1.99 2.73 -8.01
N ASP A 13 -0.69 2.81 -7.80
CA ASP A 13 -0.13 3.26 -6.53
C ASP A 13 -0.71 4.62 -6.17
N PHE A 14 -0.92 4.83 -4.87
CA PHE A 14 -1.32 6.12 -4.36
C PHE A 14 -0.30 6.56 -3.32
N ALA A 15 0.12 7.82 -3.39
CA ALA A 15 1.01 8.39 -2.40
C ALA A 15 0.65 9.86 -2.20
N ALA A 16 0.61 10.29 -0.95
CA ALA A 16 0.32 11.68 -0.63
C ALA A 16 1.06 12.08 0.64
N THR A 17 1.76 13.20 0.57
CA THR A 17 2.48 13.75 1.73
C THR A 17 1.49 14.43 2.68
N GLY A 18 1.66 14.19 3.96
CA GLY A 18 0.81 14.78 4.98
C GLY A 18 1.13 16.25 5.24
N THR A 19 0.43 16.80 6.22
CA THR A 19 0.57 18.22 6.59
C THR A 19 0.57 18.35 8.12
N GLY A 20 1.15 19.44 8.61
CA GLY A 20 1.13 19.76 10.02
C GLY A 20 1.93 18.77 10.89
N ALA A 21 1.46 18.59 12.12
CA ALA A 21 2.17 17.78 13.10
C ALA A 21 2.20 16.29 12.77
N THR A 22 1.26 15.79 11.97
CA THR A 22 1.18 14.37 11.59
C THR A 22 1.90 14.05 10.29
N LYS A 23 2.51 15.02 9.67
CA LYS A 23 3.25 14.84 8.42
C LYS A 23 4.36 13.79 8.53
N GLU A 24 5.00 13.69 9.68
CA GLU A 24 6.10 12.74 9.90
C GLU A 24 5.63 11.35 10.29
N ILE A 25 4.32 11.13 10.34
CA ILE A 25 3.74 9.82 10.61
C ILE A 25 3.30 9.23 9.27
N GLY A 26 3.92 8.13 8.91
CA GLY A 26 3.63 7.44 7.64
C GLY A 26 2.65 6.30 7.84
N ILE A 27 1.70 6.17 6.92
CA ILE A 27 0.73 5.07 6.90
C ILE A 27 0.91 4.33 5.58
N LEU A 28 1.26 3.06 5.67
CA LEU A 28 1.40 2.18 4.52
C LEU A 28 0.24 1.19 4.54
N LEU A 29 -0.57 1.20 3.49
CA LEU A 29 -1.75 0.35 3.37
C LEU A 29 -1.53 -0.68 2.26
N VAL A 30 -1.60 -1.95 2.60
CA VAL A 30 -1.34 -3.07 1.68
C VAL A 30 -2.63 -3.81 1.40
N HIS A 31 -3.05 -3.83 0.13
CA HIS A 31 -4.30 -4.48 -0.28
C HIS A 31 -4.20 -6.01 -0.19
N GLY A 32 -5.36 -6.67 -0.21
CA GLY A 32 -5.45 -8.12 -0.14
C GLY A 32 -5.15 -8.82 -1.47
N PHE A 33 -5.11 -10.14 -1.41
CA PHE A 33 -4.88 -11.00 -2.58
C PHE A 33 -5.97 -10.76 -3.63
N THR A 34 -5.57 -10.68 -4.87
CA THR A 34 -6.42 -10.33 -6.02
C THR A 34 -7.08 -8.95 -5.91
N GLY A 35 -6.78 -8.20 -4.85
CA GLY A 35 -7.26 -6.83 -4.70
C GLY A 35 -6.40 -5.84 -5.46
N SER A 36 -6.62 -4.57 -5.16
CA SER A 36 -5.87 -3.47 -5.76
C SER A 36 -5.87 -2.30 -4.77
N PRO A 37 -5.09 -1.24 -5.04
CA PRO A 37 -5.12 -0.05 -4.20
C PRO A 37 -6.51 0.55 -4.03
N SER A 38 -7.45 0.30 -4.97
CA SER A 38 -8.80 0.84 -4.89
C SER A 38 -9.53 0.41 -3.61
N SER A 39 -9.23 -0.78 -3.08
CA SER A 39 -9.87 -1.26 -1.85
C SER A 39 -9.40 -0.51 -0.61
N MET A 40 -8.20 0.04 -0.65
CA MET A 40 -7.60 0.78 0.47
C MET A 40 -7.68 2.30 0.29
N ARG A 41 -8.04 2.75 -0.91
CA ARG A 41 -8.00 4.17 -1.26
C ARG A 41 -8.87 5.05 -0.36
N PRO A 42 -10.12 4.65 -0.01
CA PRO A 42 -10.93 5.47 0.88
C PRO A 42 -10.28 5.67 2.26
N TRP A 43 -9.65 4.62 2.79
CA TRP A 43 -8.93 4.71 4.07
C TRP A 43 -7.73 5.64 3.94
N ALA A 44 -6.99 5.52 2.83
CA ALA A 44 -5.82 6.36 2.59
C ALA A 44 -6.21 7.83 2.49
N GLU A 45 -7.28 8.14 1.78
CA GLU A 45 -7.75 9.50 1.64
C GLU A 45 -8.20 10.07 2.98
N PHE A 46 -8.90 9.27 3.79
CA PHE A 46 -9.30 9.70 5.13
C PHE A 46 -8.07 10.02 5.99
N MET A 47 -7.10 9.12 6.02
CA MET A 47 -5.87 9.34 6.80
C MET A 47 -5.10 10.57 6.32
N HIS A 48 -5.02 10.75 5.01
CA HIS A 48 -4.36 11.92 4.45
C HIS A 48 -5.06 13.22 4.86
N GLN A 49 -6.38 13.22 4.91
CA GLN A 49 -7.15 14.37 5.35
C GLN A 49 -6.85 14.74 6.81
N GLN A 50 -6.42 13.77 7.61
CA GLN A 50 -6.00 14.00 8.99
C GLN A 50 -4.54 14.48 9.09
N GLY A 51 -3.87 14.66 7.97
CA GLY A 51 -2.51 15.17 7.92
C GLY A 51 -1.42 14.11 7.87
N TYR A 52 -1.77 12.83 7.79
CA TYR A 52 -0.78 11.77 7.70
C TYR A 52 -0.21 11.64 6.29
N THR A 53 1.04 11.21 6.22
CA THR A 53 1.67 10.85 4.94
C THR A 53 1.27 9.40 4.65
N VAL A 54 0.68 9.14 3.48
CA VAL A 54 0.13 7.81 3.16
C VAL A 54 0.70 7.27 1.86
N ARG A 55 0.82 5.94 1.79
CA ARG A 55 1.17 5.22 0.58
C ARG A 55 0.33 3.95 0.48
N VAL A 56 -0.21 3.71 -0.71
CA VAL A 56 -0.98 2.50 -1.02
C VAL A 56 -0.36 1.90 -2.28
N PRO A 57 0.59 0.99 -2.15
CA PRO A 57 1.23 0.40 -3.33
C PRO A 57 0.32 -0.62 -3.99
N ARG A 58 0.40 -0.71 -5.32
CA ARG A 58 -0.17 -1.81 -6.06
C ARG A 58 0.85 -2.94 -6.10
N LEU A 59 0.49 -4.09 -5.54
CA LEU A 59 1.39 -5.24 -5.57
C LEU A 59 1.52 -5.76 -7.01
N PRO A 60 2.71 -6.26 -7.40
CA PRO A 60 2.91 -6.79 -8.74
C PRO A 60 1.87 -7.84 -9.12
N GLY A 61 1.32 -7.73 -10.33
CA GLY A 61 0.27 -8.62 -10.84
C GLY A 61 -1.13 -8.32 -10.33
N HIS A 62 -1.29 -7.36 -9.43
CA HIS A 62 -2.60 -6.97 -8.90
C HIS A 62 -3.12 -5.71 -9.60
N GLY A 63 -4.45 -5.58 -9.63
CA GLY A 63 -5.09 -4.43 -10.26
C GLY A 63 -5.13 -4.49 -11.78
N THR A 64 -4.71 -5.62 -12.37
CA THR A 64 -4.72 -5.87 -13.81
C THR A 64 -5.45 -7.18 -14.07
N LYS A 65 -5.15 -7.87 -15.18
CA LYS A 65 -5.80 -9.15 -15.49
C LYS A 65 -5.39 -10.23 -14.49
N PRO A 66 -6.31 -11.13 -14.07
CA PRO A 66 -5.95 -12.22 -13.17
C PRO A 66 -4.77 -13.06 -13.65
N GLU A 67 -4.61 -13.20 -14.97
CA GLU A 67 -3.51 -13.97 -15.55
C GLU A 67 -2.15 -13.36 -15.22
N ASP A 68 -2.09 -12.08 -14.94
CA ASP A 68 -0.83 -11.40 -14.63
C ASP A 68 -0.21 -11.92 -13.33
N LEU A 69 -1.03 -12.48 -12.42
CA LEU A 69 -0.51 -13.09 -11.19
C LEU A 69 0.33 -14.32 -11.49
N ASN A 70 0.09 -15.00 -12.60
CA ASN A 70 0.84 -16.21 -12.97
C ASN A 70 2.27 -15.89 -13.38
N ASN A 71 2.55 -14.64 -13.73
CA ASN A 71 3.87 -14.19 -14.19
C ASN A 71 4.67 -13.51 -13.08
N VAL A 72 4.11 -13.44 -11.86
CA VAL A 72 4.75 -12.75 -10.74
C VAL A 72 5.20 -13.78 -9.71
N LYS A 73 6.45 -13.68 -9.29
CA LYS A 73 6.97 -14.50 -8.21
C LYS A 73 6.55 -13.88 -6.88
N TRP A 74 6.18 -14.72 -5.90
CA TRP A 74 5.71 -14.22 -4.62
C TRP A 74 6.74 -13.32 -3.92
N GLN A 75 8.03 -13.50 -4.18
CA GLN A 75 9.08 -12.67 -3.58
C GLN A 75 9.02 -11.22 -4.05
N GLU A 76 8.35 -10.95 -5.18
CA GLU A 76 8.19 -9.58 -5.67
C GLU A 76 7.26 -8.75 -4.80
N TRP A 77 6.33 -9.39 -4.10
CA TRP A 77 5.39 -8.68 -3.24
C TRP A 77 6.05 -8.08 -2.00
N PRO A 78 6.81 -8.86 -1.18
CA PRO A 78 7.55 -8.24 -0.07
C PRO A 78 8.55 -7.19 -0.53
N ARG A 79 9.17 -7.38 -1.68
CA ARG A 79 10.10 -6.39 -2.23
C ARG A 79 9.42 -5.06 -2.52
N LYS A 80 8.21 -5.12 -3.07
CA LYS A 80 7.43 -3.91 -3.34
C LYS A 80 7.09 -3.20 -2.04
N ILE A 81 6.63 -3.94 -1.04
CA ILE A 81 6.29 -3.39 0.27
C ILE A 81 7.53 -2.77 0.93
N GLU A 82 8.66 -3.47 0.88
CA GLU A 82 9.90 -2.98 1.43
C GLU A 82 10.35 -1.69 0.76
N SER A 83 10.25 -1.62 -0.56
CA SER A 83 10.57 -0.42 -1.33
C SER A 83 9.73 0.76 -0.87
N GLU A 84 8.43 0.55 -0.69
CA GLU A 84 7.52 1.60 -0.23
C GLU A 84 7.80 2.03 1.21
N LEU A 85 8.15 1.07 2.05
CA LEU A 85 8.54 1.34 3.43
C LEU A 85 9.76 2.24 3.48
N ARG A 86 10.76 1.96 2.66
CA ARG A 86 11.97 2.77 2.57
C ARG A 86 11.68 4.18 2.09
N GLU A 87 10.72 4.34 1.17
CA GLU A 87 10.33 5.67 0.72
C GLU A 87 9.71 6.47 1.87
N LEU A 88 8.86 5.84 2.68
CA LEU A 88 8.29 6.51 3.85
C LEU A 88 9.36 6.86 4.88
N GLN A 89 10.35 6.00 5.05
CA GLN A 89 11.42 6.23 6.02
C GLN A 89 12.25 7.48 5.71
N LYS A 90 12.23 7.95 4.47
CA LYS A 90 12.96 9.16 4.09
C LYS A 90 12.38 10.42 4.70
N SER A 91 11.08 10.44 5.01
CA SER A 91 10.39 11.64 5.48
C SER A 91 9.57 11.41 6.75
N CYS A 92 9.43 10.16 7.20
CA CYS A 92 8.59 9.82 8.34
C CYS A 92 9.42 9.22 9.47
N SER A 93 9.20 9.69 10.68
CA SER A 93 9.87 9.18 11.88
C SER A 93 9.14 7.97 12.47
N LYS A 94 7.83 7.86 12.22
CA LYS A 94 7.01 6.73 12.65
C LYS A 94 6.21 6.24 11.46
N ILE A 95 6.10 4.92 11.32
CA ILE A 95 5.37 4.31 10.22
C ILE A 95 4.48 3.21 10.75
N PHE A 96 3.20 3.27 10.38
CA PHE A 96 2.22 2.23 10.67
C PHE A 96 1.90 1.51 9.38
N VAL A 97 1.85 0.18 9.45
CA VAL A 97 1.58 -0.66 8.28
C VAL A 97 0.29 -1.44 8.52
N PHE A 98 -0.66 -1.31 7.61
CA PHE A 98 -1.94 -2.02 7.67
C PHE A 98 -2.06 -2.91 6.44
N GLY A 99 -2.48 -4.16 6.63
CA GLY A 99 -2.66 -5.08 5.54
C GLY A 99 -3.93 -5.90 5.71
N LEU A 100 -4.53 -6.32 4.59
CA LEU A 100 -5.71 -7.15 4.56
C LEU A 100 -5.38 -8.48 3.90
N SER A 101 -5.84 -9.60 4.49
CA SER A 101 -5.70 -10.93 3.91
C SER A 101 -4.22 -11.23 3.62
N MET A 102 -3.86 -11.54 2.37
CA MET A 102 -2.47 -11.78 1.98
C MET A 102 -1.58 -10.58 2.28
N GLY A 103 -2.13 -9.36 2.12
CA GLY A 103 -1.42 -8.13 2.49
C GLY A 103 -1.01 -8.13 3.94
N GLY A 104 -1.85 -8.66 4.84
CA GLY A 104 -1.52 -8.81 6.25
C GLY A 104 -0.34 -9.76 6.46
N GLY A 105 -0.34 -10.90 5.78
CA GLY A 105 0.76 -11.87 5.84
C GLY A 105 2.07 -11.29 5.34
N LEU A 106 2.04 -10.58 4.22
CA LEU A 106 3.21 -9.91 3.65
C LEU A 106 3.72 -8.80 4.58
N THR A 107 2.80 -8.10 5.23
CA THR A 107 3.14 -7.06 6.19
C THR A 107 3.93 -7.66 7.36
N LEU A 108 3.46 -8.78 7.92
CA LEU A 108 4.16 -9.46 9.00
C LEU A 108 5.55 -9.93 8.55
N TYR A 109 5.64 -10.53 7.38
CA TYR A 109 6.91 -10.99 6.83
C TYR A 109 7.90 -9.85 6.69
N THR A 110 7.46 -8.74 6.11
CA THR A 110 8.32 -7.59 5.87
C THR A 110 8.77 -6.92 7.17
N THR A 111 7.84 -6.74 8.12
CA THR A 111 8.18 -6.07 9.38
C THR A 111 9.12 -6.91 10.24
N GLN A 112 9.03 -8.23 10.20
CA GLN A 112 9.97 -9.09 10.90
C GLN A 112 11.40 -8.88 10.42
N ASN A 113 11.58 -8.52 9.16
CA ASN A 113 12.90 -8.29 8.59
C ASN A 113 13.39 -6.84 8.79
N HIS A 114 12.57 -5.97 9.37
CA HIS A 114 12.90 -4.56 9.58
C HIS A 114 12.83 -4.10 11.04
N GLN A 115 12.79 -5.05 11.95
CA GLN A 115 12.80 -4.71 13.39
C GLN A 115 14.16 -4.26 13.88
#